data_be8e852ed6a32e66ead1d00ed0a5395a
#
_entry.id   be8e852ed6a32e66ead1d00ed0a5395a
#
_cell.length_a   1.000
_cell.length_b   1.000
_cell.length_c   1.000
_cell.angle_alpha   90.00
_cell.angle_beta   90.00
_cell.angle_gamma   90.00
#
_symmetry.space_group_name_H-M   'P 1'
#
loop_
_entity.id
_entity.type
_entity.pdbx_description
1 polymer ?
#
loop_
_entity_poly.entity_id
_entity_poly.type
_entity_poly.pdbx_seq_one_letter_code
_entity_poly.pdbx_strand_id
1 'polypeptide(L)'
;MYEYHSKLEATHPWQSSWYEWPTMIRPMYYYCQTLRDGMKEGISAFGNPLVWWAGIPALILILLPFGRRRSNRLGSKTSQWLQSIGCEFLVFLALWSVFVKQSSSNGGGDSWKLYGPFLIVLGVASALYIAYQLVTRGDKKALFMVFAYAVQLLPWILVPRCTFAYHYFPSVPFVAMMIVYCMVKLVDSDKKWFKWCMVYLAVAFFLFLVFYPVLSGQPIYEQ
;
A
#
# COMPACT_ATOMS: atom_id res chain seq x y z
N MET A 1 -22.22 21.39 -6.23
CA MET A 1 -21.58 20.50 -5.23
C MET A 1 -20.12 20.18 -5.58
N TYR A 2 -19.82 19.69 -6.79
CA TYR A 2 -18.44 19.41 -7.23
C TYR A 2 -17.50 20.61 -7.16
N GLU A 3 -17.93 21.76 -7.62
CA GLU A 3 -17.14 23.00 -7.63
C GLU A 3 -16.78 23.51 -6.23
N TYR A 4 -17.69 23.34 -5.27
CA TYR A 4 -17.43 23.66 -3.86
C TYR A 4 -16.35 22.75 -3.27
N HIS A 5 -16.46 21.43 -3.50
CA HIS A 5 -15.50 20.47 -2.96
C HIS A 5 -14.11 20.52 -3.63
N SER A 6 -14.03 20.98 -4.88
CA SER A 6 -12.74 21.12 -5.58
C SER A 6 -11.94 22.35 -5.15
N LYS A 7 -12.63 23.36 -4.59
CA LYS A 7 -12.02 24.63 -4.13
C LYS A 7 -11.89 24.74 -2.61
N LEU A 8 -12.29 23.67 -1.87
CA LEU A 8 -12.29 23.68 -0.42
C LEU A 8 -10.84 23.55 0.11
N GLU A 9 -10.25 24.64 0.55
CA GLU A 9 -8.99 24.69 1.28
C GLU A 9 -9.25 24.44 2.77
N ALA A 10 -9.61 23.20 3.13
CA ALA A 10 -9.76 22.79 4.51
C ALA A 10 -8.49 22.10 4.99
N THR A 11 -8.03 22.47 6.19
CA THR A 11 -6.94 21.78 6.90
C THR A 11 -7.52 21.03 8.09
N HIS A 12 -7.02 19.84 8.35
CA HIS A 12 -7.43 19.05 9.50
C HIS A 12 -6.20 18.42 10.17
N PRO A 13 -6.09 18.41 11.52
CA PRO A 13 -4.91 17.86 12.21
C PRO A 13 -4.58 16.41 11.85
N TRP A 14 -5.60 15.61 11.53
CA TRP A 14 -5.48 14.19 11.18
C TRP A 14 -5.53 13.93 9.67
N GLN A 15 -5.40 14.97 8.86
CA GLN A 15 -5.30 14.76 7.41
C GLN A 15 -4.06 13.97 7.06
N SER A 16 -4.17 13.10 6.07
CA SER A 16 -3.07 12.27 5.60
C SER A 16 -3.15 12.08 4.09
N SER A 17 -2.00 12.00 3.46
CA SER A 17 -1.86 11.83 2.02
C SER A 17 -1.89 10.35 1.63
N TRP A 18 -2.26 10.07 0.39
CA TRP A 18 -2.36 8.71 -0.15
C TRP A 18 -1.09 7.85 0.06
N TYR A 19 0.10 8.45 0.05
CA TYR A 19 1.39 7.75 0.25
C TYR A 19 1.68 7.41 1.72
N GLU A 20 1.01 8.07 2.68
CA GLU A 20 1.15 7.77 4.11
C GLU A 20 0.29 6.57 4.53
N TRP A 21 -0.75 6.23 3.75
CA TRP A 21 -1.71 5.21 4.12
C TRP A 21 -1.15 3.78 4.14
N PRO A 22 -0.34 3.33 3.15
CA PRO A 22 0.25 1.99 3.20
C PRO A 22 1.18 1.76 4.39
N THR A 23 1.75 2.83 4.95
CA THR A 23 2.63 2.78 6.12
C THR A 23 1.91 3.09 7.43
N MET A 24 0.65 3.54 7.37
CA MET A 24 -0.18 3.90 8.52
C MET A 24 0.48 4.97 9.43
N ILE A 25 1.16 5.95 8.84
CA ILE A 25 1.91 6.98 9.57
C ILE A 25 0.96 7.89 10.39
N ARG A 26 -0.24 8.18 9.85
CA ARG A 26 -1.24 9.03 10.50
C ARG A 26 -2.58 8.33 10.60
N PRO A 27 -2.78 7.49 11.65
CA PRO A 27 -4.10 6.97 11.97
C PRO A 27 -5.02 8.13 12.39
N MET A 28 -6.33 7.95 12.23
CA MET A 28 -7.31 8.97 12.55
C MET A 28 -8.23 8.49 13.65
N TYR A 29 -8.58 9.36 14.58
CA TYR A 29 -9.67 9.11 15.53
C TYR A 29 -11.02 9.44 14.89
N TYR A 30 -11.96 8.50 14.95
CA TYR A 30 -13.38 8.73 14.64
C TYR A 30 -14.12 9.30 15.83
N TYR A 31 -13.73 8.87 17.03
CA TYR A 31 -14.34 9.25 18.28
C TYR A 31 -13.28 9.23 19.36
N CYS A 32 -13.34 10.21 20.26
CA CYS A 32 -12.51 10.26 21.46
C CYS A 32 -13.25 11.05 22.53
N GLN A 33 -13.47 10.43 23.68
CA GLN A 33 -14.10 11.07 24.84
C GLN A 33 -13.32 10.72 26.11
N THR A 34 -13.16 11.69 26.99
CA THR A 34 -12.63 11.47 28.33
C THR A 34 -13.80 11.25 29.29
N LEU A 35 -13.80 10.13 29.99
CA LEU A 35 -14.77 9.77 31.01
C LEU A 35 -14.42 10.40 32.37
N ARG A 36 -15.42 10.44 33.26
CA ARG A 36 -15.27 11.09 34.60
C ARG A 36 -14.23 10.43 35.50
N ASP A 37 -13.90 9.16 35.27
CA ASP A 37 -13.02 8.35 36.12
C ASP A 37 -11.57 8.28 35.62
N GLY A 38 -11.12 9.25 34.81
CA GLY A 38 -9.78 9.23 34.23
C GLY A 38 -9.59 8.18 33.13
N MET A 39 -10.68 7.57 32.67
CA MET A 39 -10.68 6.66 31.53
C MET A 39 -10.91 7.44 30.23
N LYS A 40 -10.35 6.94 29.15
CA LYS A 40 -10.60 7.44 27.79
C LYS A 40 -11.28 6.37 26.96
N GLU A 41 -12.30 6.76 26.22
CA GLU A 41 -12.90 5.98 25.14
C GLU A 41 -12.45 6.56 23.80
N GLY A 42 -12.09 5.71 22.88
CA GLY A 42 -11.72 6.17 21.55
C GLY A 42 -11.87 5.09 20.49
N ILE A 43 -12.36 5.49 19.32
CA ILE A 43 -12.40 4.64 18.13
C ILE A 43 -11.41 5.20 17.12
N SER A 44 -10.37 4.44 16.83
CA SER A 44 -9.33 4.84 15.88
C SER A 44 -9.44 4.08 14.57
N ALA A 45 -9.34 4.83 13.47
CA ALA A 45 -9.24 4.28 12.13
C ALA A 45 -7.80 3.89 11.84
N PHE A 46 -7.37 2.74 12.34
CA PHE A 46 -6.12 2.13 11.95
C PHE A 46 -6.29 0.63 11.74
N GLY A 47 -5.41 0.04 10.95
CA GLY A 47 -5.46 -1.39 10.68
C GLY A 47 -4.51 -2.19 11.54
N ASN A 48 -4.55 -3.52 11.39
CA ASN A 48 -3.56 -4.38 11.99
C ASN A 48 -2.17 -4.08 11.39
N PRO A 49 -1.17 -3.64 12.19
CA PRO A 49 0.14 -3.23 11.67
C PRO A 49 0.83 -4.32 10.84
N LEU A 50 0.72 -5.57 11.29
CA LEU A 50 1.35 -6.70 10.60
C LEU A 50 0.74 -6.92 9.20
N VAL A 51 -0.58 -6.77 9.07
CA VAL A 51 -1.25 -6.90 7.76
C VAL A 51 -0.91 -5.71 6.87
N TRP A 52 -0.93 -4.50 7.42
CA TRP A 52 -0.67 -3.29 6.67
C TRP A 52 0.74 -3.27 6.08
N TRP A 53 1.74 -3.46 6.94
CA TRP A 53 3.13 -3.41 6.52
C TRP A 53 3.55 -4.59 5.66
N ALA A 54 2.98 -5.78 5.89
CA ALA A 54 3.23 -6.93 5.02
C ALA A 54 2.65 -6.76 3.60
N GLY A 55 1.71 -5.85 3.42
CA GLY A 55 1.19 -5.49 2.10
C GLY A 55 2.26 -4.97 1.16
N ILE A 56 3.24 -4.20 1.69
CA ILE A 56 4.32 -3.63 0.88
C ILE A 56 5.21 -4.73 0.29
N PRO A 57 5.84 -5.62 1.10
CA PRO A 57 6.61 -6.73 0.53
C PRO A 57 5.75 -7.71 -0.29
N ALA A 58 4.47 -7.92 0.06
CA ALA A 58 3.60 -8.76 -0.74
C ALA A 58 3.36 -8.17 -2.14
N LEU A 59 3.16 -6.86 -2.25
CA LEU A 59 3.04 -6.17 -3.54
C LEU A 59 4.32 -6.32 -4.37
N ILE A 60 5.49 -6.09 -3.77
CA ILE A 60 6.78 -6.29 -4.43
C ILE A 60 6.93 -7.73 -4.91
N LEU A 61 6.69 -8.69 -4.02
CA LEU A 61 6.85 -10.11 -4.33
C LEU A 61 5.92 -10.60 -5.45
N ILE A 62 4.67 -10.13 -5.48
CA ILE A 62 3.70 -10.56 -6.50
C ILE A 62 4.08 -10.04 -7.90
N LEU A 63 4.77 -8.91 -7.98
CA LEU A 63 5.26 -8.34 -9.23
C LEU A 63 6.49 -9.07 -9.75
N LEU A 64 7.29 -9.69 -8.87
CA LEU A 64 8.47 -10.46 -9.25
C LEU A 64 8.11 -11.76 -10.00
N PRO A 65 8.99 -12.26 -10.88
CA PRO A 65 8.74 -13.44 -11.72
C PRO A 65 8.87 -14.76 -10.95
N PHE A 66 8.09 -14.95 -9.86
CA PHE A 66 8.05 -16.22 -9.15
C PHE A 66 7.39 -17.33 -9.97
N GLY A 67 8.01 -18.52 -9.99
CA GLY A 67 7.40 -19.73 -10.53
C GLY A 67 7.27 -19.81 -12.05
N ARG A 68 8.00 -19.02 -12.81
CA ARG A 68 7.95 -19.05 -14.27
C ARG A 68 8.42 -20.41 -14.80
N ARG A 69 7.52 -21.17 -15.40
CA ARG A 69 7.89 -22.31 -16.24
C ARG A 69 8.82 -21.79 -17.34
N ARG A 70 9.92 -22.54 -17.56
CA ARG A 70 11.00 -22.25 -18.51
C ARG A 70 10.45 -21.90 -19.89
N SER A 71 10.24 -20.62 -20.17
CA SER A 71 10.03 -20.13 -21.53
C SER A 71 11.41 -19.86 -22.14
N ASN A 72 11.80 -20.67 -23.09
CA ASN A 72 13.11 -20.56 -23.77
C ASN A 72 13.28 -19.31 -24.65
N ARG A 73 12.34 -18.36 -24.59
CA ARG A 73 12.29 -17.25 -25.54
C ARG A 73 12.81 -15.89 -25.04
N LEU A 74 13.06 -15.72 -23.75
CA LEU A 74 13.45 -14.43 -23.18
C LEU A 74 14.51 -14.60 -22.08
N GLY A 75 15.77 -14.59 -22.45
CA GLY A 75 16.92 -14.40 -21.55
C GLY A 75 17.05 -15.39 -20.39
N SER A 76 18.16 -15.31 -19.67
CA SER A 76 18.37 -16.10 -18.44
C SER A 76 17.37 -15.67 -17.34
N LYS A 77 17.09 -16.56 -16.38
CA LYS A 77 16.25 -16.22 -15.21
C LYS A 77 16.75 -14.95 -14.52
N THR A 78 18.04 -14.79 -14.39
CA THR A 78 18.71 -13.62 -13.79
C THR A 78 18.34 -12.33 -14.51
N SER A 79 18.36 -12.31 -15.86
CA SER A 79 17.99 -11.14 -16.65
C SER A 79 16.54 -10.71 -16.39
N GLN A 80 15.60 -11.65 -16.28
CA GLN A 80 14.20 -11.36 -16.03
C GLN A 80 13.96 -10.79 -14.62
N TRP A 81 14.68 -11.30 -13.63
CA TRP A 81 14.64 -10.77 -12.27
C TRP A 81 15.18 -9.34 -12.21
N LEU A 82 16.34 -9.09 -12.81
CA LEU A 82 16.95 -7.77 -12.88
C LEU A 82 16.03 -6.76 -13.59
N GLN A 83 15.41 -7.16 -14.69
CA GLN A 83 14.43 -6.30 -15.39
C GLN A 83 13.22 -5.98 -14.51
N SER A 84 12.65 -6.96 -13.82
CA SER A 84 11.49 -6.73 -12.95
C SER A 84 11.84 -5.80 -11.79
N ILE A 85 12.96 -6.05 -11.09
CA ILE A 85 13.43 -5.18 -10.00
C ILE A 85 13.71 -3.77 -10.52
N GLY A 86 14.36 -3.64 -11.69
CA GLY A 86 14.63 -2.35 -12.31
C GLY A 86 13.35 -1.58 -12.63
N CYS A 87 12.31 -2.25 -13.16
CA CYS A 87 11.03 -1.63 -13.45
C CYS A 87 10.31 -1.19 -12.16
N GLU A 88 10.32 -2.01 -11.12
CA GLU A 88 9.73 -1.65 -9.82
C GLU A 88 10.43 -0.43 -9.21
N PHE A 89 11.76 -0.38 -9.31
CA PHE A 89 12.54 0.76 -8.85
C PHE A 89 12.19 2.05 -9.63
N LEU A 90 12.00 1.97 -10.95
CA LEU A 90 11.59 3.12 -11.77
C LEU A 90 10.18 3.60 -11.42
N VAL A 91 9.24 2.68 -11.14
CA VAL A 91 7.91 3.04 -10.65
C VAL A 91 8.01 3.74 -9.30
N PHE A 92 8.83 3.21 -8.39
CA PHE A 92 9.09 3.84 -7.09
C PHE A 92 9.66 5.25 -7.24
N LEU A 93 10.66 5.46 -8.11
CA LEU A 93 11.22 6.79 -8.36
C LEU A 93 10.19 7.76 -8.94
N ALA A 94 9.31 7.28 -9.82
CA ALA A 94 8.22 8.11 -10.35
C ALA A 94 7.24 8.54 -9.25
N LEU A 95 6.81 7.62 -8.40
CA LEU A 95 5.94 7.92 -7.25
C LEU A 95 6.64 8.85 -6.26
N TRP A 96 7.93 8.63 -6.00
CA TRP A 96 8.76 9.50 -5.17
C TRP A 96 8.85 10.92 -5.73
N SER A 97 8.99 11.07 -7.05
CA SER A 97 9.02 12.39 -7.68
C SER A 97 7.69 13.14 -7.52
N VAL A 98 6.56 12.43 -7.61
CA VAL A 98 5.23 12.99 -7.34
C VAL A 98 5.09 13.40 -5.87
N PHE A 99 5.58 12.57 -4.96
CA PHE A 99 5.62 12.87 -3.53
C PHE A 99 6.40 14.15 -3.24
N VAL A 100 7.62 14.30 -3.78
CA VAL A 100 8.45 15.49 -3.59
C VAL A 100 7.74 16.73 -4.11
N LYS A 101 7.08 16.66 -5.28
CA LYS A 101 6.26 17.76 -5.80
C LYS A 101 5.14 18.13 -4.85
N GLN A 102 4.41 17.16 -4.34
CA GLN A 102 3.23 17.37 -3.51
C GLN A 102 3.59 17.84 -2.10
N SER A 103 4.73 17.40 -1.57
CA SER A 103 5.22 17.78 -0.24
C SER A 103 5.92 19.14 -0.19
N SER A 104 6.37 19.66 -1.31
CA SER A 104 7.06 20.97 -1.38
C SER A 104 6.08 22.10 -1.58
N SER A 105 6.14 23.12 -0.71
CA SER A 105 5.34 24.35 -0.82
C SER A 105 5.57 25.11 -2.15
N ASN A 106 6.73 24.91 -2.78
CA ASN A 106 7.12 25.54 -4.07
C ASN A 106 6.93 24.58 -5.26
N GLY A 107 6.09 23.54 -5.14
CA GLY A 107 5.82 22.62 -6.22
C GLY A 107 7.01 21.73 -6.62
N GLY A 108 7.94 21.47 -5.70
CA GLY A 108 9.11 20.61 -5.93
C GLY A 108 10.36 21.35 -6.42
N GLY A 109 10.27 22.66 -6.56
CA GLY A 109 11.38 23.52 -7.02
C GLY A 109 11.79 23.27 -8.48
N ASP A 110 12.90 23.88 -8.89
CA ASP A 110 13.37 23.81 -10.28
C ASP A 110 13.88 22.40 -10.65
N SER A 111 14.40 21.68 -9.69
CA SER A 111 14.83 20.30 -9.88
C SER A 111 13.67 19.39 -10.33
N TRP A 112 12.48 19.54 -9.75
CA TRP A 112 11.32 18.75 -10.17
C TRP A 112 10.87 19.07 -11.60
N LYS A 113 10.92 20.36 -12.00
CA LYS A 113 10.60 20.78 -13.38
C LYS A 113 11.52 20.10 -14.40
N LEU A 114 12.77 19.84 -14.02
CA LEU A 114 13.77 19.23 -14.90
C LEU A 114 13.57 17.73 -15.07
N TYR A 115 13.47 16.96 -13.98
CA TYR A 115 13.43 15.48 -14.09
C TYR A 115 12.08 14.84 -13.72
N GLY A 116 11.17 15.56 -13.06
CA GLY A 116 9.88 15.01 -12.64
C GLY A 116 9.08 14.42 -13.80
N PRO A 117 8.84 15.15 -14.90
CA PRO A 117 8.12 14.63 -16.06
C PRO A 117 8.80 13.40 -16.68
N PHE A 118 10.13 13.40 -16.77
CA PHE A 118 10.90 12.27 -17.29
C PHE A 118 10.75 11.02 -16.41
N LEU A 119 10.86 11.18 -15.08
CA LEU A 119 10.66 10.07 -14.13
C LEU A 119 9.23 9.52 -14.20
N ILE A 120 8.23 10.38 -14.37
CA ILE A 120 6.84 9.94 -14.53
C ILE A 120 6.68 9.11 -15.80
N VAL A 121 7.22 9.55 -16.92
CA VAL A 121 7.17 8.80 -18.19
C VAL A 121 7.83 7.44 -18.05
N LEU A 122 9.03 7.37 -17.46
CA LEU A 122 9.74 6.12 -17.19
C LEU A 122 8.94 5.21 -16.25
N GLY A 123 8.34 5.77 -15.20
CA GLY A 123 7.51 5.03 -14.25
C GLY A 123 6.27 4.44 -14.91
N VAL A 124 5.58 5.21 -15.77
CA VAL A 124 4.42 4.72 -16.52
C VAL A 124 4.84 3.62 -17.50
N ALA A 125 5.92 3.80 -18.26
CA ALA A 125 6.43 2.77 -19.16
C ALA A 125 6.79 1.48 -18.41
N SER A 126 7.43 1.60 -17.24
CA SER A 126 7.78 0.47 -16.37
C SER A 126 6.54 -0.22 -15.81
N ALA A 127 5.51 0.53 -15.39
CA ALA A 127 4.24 -0.03 -14.93
C ALA A 127 3.51 -0.80 -16.04
N LEU A 128 3.50 -0.26 -17.26
CA LEU A 128 2.95 -0.95 -18.43
C LEU A 128 3.72 -2.24 -18.76
N TYR A 129 5.04 -2.22 -18.64
CA TYR A 129 5.86 -3.41 -18.81
C TYR A 129 5.61 -4.47 -17.73
N ILE A 130 5.45 -4.08 -16.46
CA ILE A 130 5.06 -4.98 -15.38
C ILE A 130 3.67 -5.58 -15.64
N ALA A 131 2.70 -4.77 -16.07
CA ALA A 131 1.37 -5.23 -16.44
C ALA A 131 1.43 -6.23 -17.61
N TYR A 132 2.21 -5.94 -18.65
CA TYR A 132 2.46 -6.86 -19.76
C TYR A 132 3.07 -8.18 -19.27
N GLN A 133 4.04 -8.13 -18.36
CA GLN A 133 4.62 -9.31 -17.75
C GLN A 133 3.60 -10.16 -16.99
N LEU A 134 2.73 -9.53 -16.19
CA LEU A 134 1.68 -10.21 -15.44
C LEU A 134 0.67 -10.89 -16.37
N VAL A 135 0.27 -10.21 -17.44
CA VAL A 135 -0.62 -10.77 -18.48
C VAL A 135 0.03 -11.96 -19.18
N THR A 136 1.28 -11.83 -19.61
CA THR A 136 2.00 -12.90 -20.35
C THR A 136 2.36 -14.11 -19.49
N ARG A 137 2.45 -13.92 -18.16
CA ARG A 137 2.58 -15.05 -17.21
C ARG A 137 1.32 -15.90 -17.13
N GLY A 138 0.17 -15.36 -17.53
CA GLY A 138 -1.14 -16.01 -17.39
C GLY A 138 -1.62 -16.10 -15.94
N ASP A 139 -0.99 -15.37 -15.02
CA ASP A 139 -1.40 -15.35 -13.61
C ASP A 139 -2.52 -14.32 -13.39
N LYS A 140 -3.72 -14.72 -13.78
CA LYS A 140 -4.92 -13.86 -13.68
C LYS A 140 -5.22 -13.42 -12.24
N LYS A 141 -4.84 -14.21 -11.23
CA LYS A 141 -5.05 -13.88 -9.81
C LYS A 141 -4.14 -12.71 -9.40
N ALA A 142 -2.85 -12.81 -9.71
CA ALA A 142 -1.91 -11.73 -9.44
C ALA A 142 -2.31 -10.44 -10.16
N LEU A 143 -2.64 -10.54 -11.46
CA LEU A 143 -3.08 -9.40 -12.25
C LEU A 143 -4.32 -8.73 -11.64
N PHE A 144 -5.34 -9.50 -11.26
CA PHE A 144 -6.55 -8.97 -10.65
C PHE A 144 -6.26 -8.20 -9.35
N MET A 145 -5.48 -8.81 -8.44
CA MET A 145 -5.20 -8.21 -7.13
C MET A 145 -4.40 -6.91 -7.25
N VAL A 146 -3.36 -6.90 -8.09
CA VAL A 146 -2.53 -5.71 -8.32
C VAL A 146 -3.33 -4.61 -9.01
N PHE A 147 -4.13 -4.95 -10.04
CA PHE A 147 -4.98 -3.99 -10.74
C PHE A 147 -6.03 -3.39 -9.81
N ALA A 148 -6.75 -4.22 -9.06
CA ALA A 148 -7.77 -3.76 -8.13
C ALA A 148 -7.18 -2.87 -7.02
N TYR A 149 -6.02 -3.22 -6.46
CA TYR A 149 -5.31 -2.38 -5.50
C TYR A 149 -4.91 -1.04 -6.12
N ALA A 150 -4.35 -1.05 -7.33
CA ALA A 150 -3.94 0.16 -8.03
C ALA A 150 -5.12 1.10 -8.32
N VAL A 151 -6.26 0.56 -8.78
CA VAL A 151 -7.49 1.32 -9.04
C VAL A 151 -8.06 1.96 -7.76
N GLN A 152 -7.88 1.33 -6.61
CA GLN A 152 -8.32 1.90 -5.34
C GLN A 152 -7.37 2.99 -4.80
N LEU A 153 -6.07 2.85 -5.01
CA LEU A 153 -5.08 3.76 -4.42
C LEU A 153 -4.68 4.91 -5.35
N LEU A 154 -4.39 4.64 -6.63
CA LEU A 154 -3.80 5.62 -7.53
C LEU A 154 -4.67 6.86 -7.83
N PRO A 155 -6.00 6.78 -7.91
CA PRO A 155 -6.83 7.97 -8.13
C PRO A 155 -6.67 9.05 -7.08
N TRP A 156 -6.27 8.68 -5.85
CA TRP A 156 -6.05 9.63 -4.76
C TRP A 156 -4.85 10.56 -5.00
N ILE A 157 -3.95 10.22 -5.92
CA ILE A 157 -2.87 11.12 -6.38
C ILE A 157 -3.44 12.42 -6.97
N LEU A 158 -4.62 12.33 -7.60
CA LEU A 158 -5.28 13.45 -8.28
C LEU A 158 -6.19 14.27 -7.36
N VAL A 159 -6.37 13.85 -6.12
CA VAL A 159 -7.27 14.52 -5.17
C VAL A 159 -6.51 15.62 -4.41
N PRO A 160 -6.76 16.92 -4.69
CA PRO A 160 -6.02 18.02 -4.07
C PRO A 160 -6.51 18.39 -2.66
N ARG A 161 -7.70 17.90 -2.27
CA ARG A 161 -8.33 18.24 -0.98
C ARG A 161 -7.79 17.39 0.17
N CYS A 162 -8.14 17.81 1.38
CA CYS A 162 -7.91 17.06 2.61
C CYS A 162 -8.44 15.62 2.51
N THR A 163 -7.57 14.64 2.72
CA THR A 163 -7.85 13.20 2.70
C THR A 163 -7.42 12.56 4.02
N PHE A 164 -7.87 11.32 4.26
CA PHE A 164 -7.68 10.64 5.55
C PHE A 164 -7.39 9.15 5.34
N ALA A 165 -6.76 8.52 6.32
CA ALA A 165 -6.37 7.11 6.28
C ALA A 165 -7.52 6.12 5.98
N TYR A 166 -8.77 6.45 6.33
CA TYR A 166 -9.92 5.58 6.04
C TYR A 166 -10.22 5.41 4.54
N HIS A 167 -9.76 6.34 3.69
CA HIS A 167 -9.87 6.17 2.24
C HIS A 167 -9.04 5.00 1.70
N TYR A 168 -8.08 4.49 2.49
CA TYR A 168 -7.30 3.31 2.15
C TYR A 168 -8.02 1.98 2.47
N PHE A 169 -9.04 1.99 3.32
CA PHE A 169 -9.72 0.76 3.75
C PHE A 169 -10.26 -0.10 2.60
N PRO A 170 -10.81 0.45 1.52
CA PRO A 170 -11.21 -0.35 0.37
C PRO A 170 -10.05 -1.08 -0.33
N SER A 171 -8.81 -0.63 -0.13
CA SER A 171 -7.60 -1.30 -0.65
C SER A 171 -7.16 -2.50 0.20
N VAL A 172 -7.51 -2.52 1.49
CA VAL A 172 -7.04 -3.52 2.46
C VAL A 172 -7.43 -4.97 2.12
N PRO A 173 -8.64 -5.27 1.63
CA PRO A 173 -8.97 -6.62 1.17
C PRO A 173 -7.99 -7.13 0.10
N PHE A 174 -7.59 -6.29 -0.83
CA PHE A 174 -6.63 -6.66 -1.87
C PHE A 174 -5.22 -6.85 -1.30
N VAL A 175 -4.82 -6.05 -0.31
CA VAL A 175 -3.58 -6.25 0.46
C VAL A 175 -3.59 -7.63 1.12
N ALA A 176 -4.65 -7.99 1.84
CA ALA A 176 -4.78 -9.29 2.48
C ALA A 176 -4.74 -10.44 1.46
N MET A 177 -5.42 -10.30 0.32
CA MET A 177 -5.38 -11.29 -0.76
C MET A 177 -3.97 -11.46 -1.33
N MET A 178 -3.21 -10.38 -1.53
CA MET A 178 -1.81 -10.43 -1.99
C MET A 178 -0.91 -11.15 -0.98
N ILE A 179 -1.07 -10.89 0.33
CA ILE A 179 -0.32 -11.57 1.38
C ILE A 179 -0.59 -13.08 1.34
N VAL A 180 -1.87 -13.48 1.31
CA VAL A 180 -2.27 -14.89 1.24
C VAL A 180 -1.75 -15.53 -0.04
N TYR A 181 -1.82 -14.86 -1.18
CA TYR A 181 -1.26 -15.34 -2.44
C TYR A 181 0.25 -15.62 -2.30
N CYS A 182 1.01 -14.69 -1.72
CA CYS A 182 2.45 -14.89 -1.49
C CYS A 182 2.71 -16.06 -0.54
N MET A 183 1.93 -16.19 0.54
CA MET A 183 2.04 -17.32 1.46
C MET A 183 1.82 -18.67 0.76
N VAL A 184 0.79 -18.78 -0.07
CA VAL A 184 0.53 -20.00 -0.86
C VAL A 184 1.70 -20.30 -1.77
N LYS A 185 2.23 -19.33 -2.48
CA LYS A 185 3.41 -19.51 -3.35
C LYS A 185 4.66 -19.95 -2.59
N LEU A 186 4.89 -19.43 -1.38
CA LEU A 186 5.99 -19.83 -0.52
C LEU A 186 5.82 -21.29 -0.06
N VAL A 187 4.63 -21.67 0.41
CA VAL A 187 4.33 -23.04 0.85
C VAL A 187 4.41 -24.04 -0.30
N ASP A 188 4.00 -23.65 -1.52
CA ASP A 188 4.14 -24.48 -2.71
C ASP A 188 5.60 -24.67 -3.11
N SER A 189 6.46 -23.70 -2.82
CA SER A 189 7.89 -23.80 -3.10
C SER A 189 8.63 -24.71 -2.10
N ASP A 190 8.32 -24.58 -0.82
CA ASP A 190 8.85 -25.44 0.26
C ASP A 190 7.85 -25.48 1.42
N LYS A 191 7.43 -26.69 1.80
CA LYS A 191 6.47 -26.94 2.89
C LYS A 191 6.92 -26.42 4.27
N LYS A 192 8.21 -26.13 4.46
CA LYS A 192 8.72 -25.49 5.69
C LYS A 192 8.09 -24.12 5.94
N TRP A 193 7.72 -23.39 4.90
CA TRP A 193 7.06 -22.09 4.99
C TRP A 193 5.69 -22.15 5.65
N PHE A 194 5.02 -23.31 5.61
CA PHE A 194 3.71 -23.47 6.24
C PHE A 194 3.74 -23.07 7.72
N LYS A 195 4.75 -23.54 8.47
CA LYS A 195 4.91 -23.18 9.88
C LYS A 195 5.02 -21.67 10.09
N TRP A 196 5.79 -21.00 9.27
CA TRP A 196 5.98 -19.54 9.38
C TRP A 196 4.72 -18.76 8.97
N CYS A 197 3.97 -19.24 7.99
CA CYS A 197 2.66 -18.68 7.66
C CYS A 197 1.68 -18.80 8.82
N MET A 198 1.67 -19.93 9.53
CA MET A 198 0.83 -20.13 10.72
C MET A 198 1.25 -19.21 11.88
N VAL A 199 2.56 -19.04 12.10
CA VAL A 199 3.08 -18.09 13.10
C VAL A 199 2.66 -16.67 12.74
N TYR A 200 2.79 -16.27 11.49
CA TYR A 200 2.34 -14.95 11.03
C TYR A 200 0.85 -14.71 11.32
N LEU A 201 -0.02 -15.69 10.98
CA LEU A 201 -1.45 -15.57 11.24
C LEU A 201 -1.77 -15.50 12.74
N ALA A 202 -1.06 -16.28 13.57
CA ALA A 202 -1.22 -16.22 15.01
C ALA A 202 -0.81 -14.88 15.60
N VAL A 203 0.31 -14.30 15.13
CA VAL A 203 0.75 -12.97 15.57
C VAL A 203 -0.21 -11.88 15.06
N ALA A 204 -0.71 -11.98 13.84
CA ALA A 204 -1.71 -11.03 13.32
C ALA A 204 -2.99 -11.07 14.15
N PHE A 205 -3.46 -12.26 14.53
CA PHE A 205 -4.61 -12.42 15.40
C PHE A 205 -4.35 -11.88 16.82
N PHE A 206 -3.18 -12.13 17.39
CA PHE A 206 -2.79 -11.58 18.68
C PHE A 206 -2.77 -10.06 18.66
N LEU A 207 -2.18 -9.44 17.64
CA LEU A 207 -2.20 -7.98 17.50
C LEU A 207 -3.62 -7.43 17.36
N PHE A 208 -4.52 -8.13 16.65
CA PHE A 208 -5.92 -7.75 16.59
C PHE A 208 -6.55 -7.70 17.99
N LEU A 209 -6.30 -8.71 18.83
CA LEU A 209 -6.81 -8.71 20.22
C LEU A 209 -6.22 -7.57 21.05
N VAL A 210 -4.93 -7.29 20.92
CA VAL A 210 -4.25 -6.19 21.64
C VAL A 210 -4.83 -4.82 21.28
N PHE A 211 -5.10 -4.59 19.98
CA PHE A 211 -5.65 -3.32 19.52
C PHE A 211 -7.19 -3.25 19.57
N TYR A 212 -7.86 -4.35 19.89
CA TYR A 212 -9.31 -4.41 19.89
C TYR A 212 -9.99 -3.33 20.72
N PRO A 213 -9.51 -2.98 21.94
CA PRO A 213 -10.12 -1.91 22.74
C PRO A 213 -10.17 -0.57 22.02
N VAL A 214 -9.08 -0.19 21.32
CA VAL A 214 -8.99 1.07 20.56
C VAL A 214 -9.80 1.03 19.25
N LEU A 215 -10.07 -0.16 18.73
CA LEU A 215 -10.91 -0.33 17.54
C LEU A 215 -12.41 -0.36 17.87
N SER A 216 -12.75 -0.83 19.08
CA SER A 216 -14.15 -1.05 19.52
C SER A 216 -14.70 0.06 20.42
N GLY A 217 -13.86 1.03 20.83
CA GLY A 217 -14.26 2.10 21.74
C GLY A 217 -14.40 1.64 23.19
N GLN A 218 -13.69 0.60 23.60
CA GLN A 218 -13.68 0.19 25.00
C GLN A 218 -12.93 1.21 25.86
N PRO A 219 -13.40 1.48 27.10
CA PRO A 219 -12.71 2.38 28.02
C PRO A 219 -11.31 1.88 28.35
N ILE A 220 -10.33 2.75 28.29
CA ILE A 220 -8.92 2.47 28.63
C ILE A 220 -8.48 3.46 29.70
N TYR A 221 -7.76 2.99 30.72
CA TYR A 221 -7.16 3.86 31.71
C TYR A 221 -6.05 4.70 31.10
N GLU A 222 -6.06 6.00 31.38
CA GLU A 222 -4.94 6.88 31.05
C GLU A 222 -3.82 6.60 32.08
N GLN A 223 -2.67 6.13 31.58
CA GLN A 223 -1.45 5.95 32.39
C GLN A 223 -0.64 7.23 32.41
#